data_e90b5cfec86cf348cebcae2a2c910206
#
_entry.id   e90b5cfec86cf348cebcae2a2c910206
#
_cell.length_a   1.000
_cell.length_b   1.000
_cell.length_c   1.000
_cell.angle_alpha   90.00
_cell.angle_beta   90.00
_cell.angle_gamma   90.00
#
_symmetry.space_group_name_H-M   'P 1'
#
loop_
_entity.id
_entity.type
_entity.pdbx_description
1 polymer ?
#
loop_
_entity_poly.entity_id
_entity_poly.type
_entity_poly.pdbx_seq_one_letter_code
_entity_poly.pdbx_strand_id
1 'polypeptide(L)'
;MPLKDPFLTHLGAVEVREGIIIKINNSDGVSGFGEGVAFSTPWYTEETVKTSLHMITDFLIPLLQKNPVDHPRQVSQLFSSVRRNNMAKAALETALWDLYSKCHSQPLSKSLGGIYSAVAAGVVVATDSTTNALRQIDQYLQEGYQRIKVKISPKLDYSLLSEIRRVYPDLAIMADANSAYTLADMDRIKALDEFNLMMIEQPLSVDDILEHALLQKEINTPICLDESINSFDDARKAIEFGSCKVINIKVGRVGGLNEAKRIHDYCYEKGIPVWCGGMIEFGISRAHNISLASLPGFSIPGDISSSNRFWEEDIITPEVKVQNGSVAVPKSPGIGFEINEKRLQEVLQWKETIVF
;
A
#
# COMPACT_ATOMS: atom_id res chain seq x y z
N MET A 1 -8.66 13.99 7.82
CA MET A 1 -9.80 13.23 8.39
C MET A 1 -9.35 12.54 9.66
N PRO A 2 -10.11 12.55 10.76
CA PRO A 2 -9.81 11.74 11.94
C PRO A 2 -10.01 10.24 11.63
N LEU A 3 -9.17 9.38 12.21
CA LEU A 3 -9.40 7.96 12.22
C LEU A 3 -10.43 7.59 13.30
N LYS A 4 -11.19 6.53 13.08
CA LYS A 4 -12.13 5.99 14.10
C LYS A 4 -11.39 5.50 15.34
N ASP A 5 -10.30 4.79 15.12
CA ASP A 5 -9.39 4.32 16.15
C ASP A 5 -7.96 4.71 15.78
N PRO A 6 -7.11 5.13 16.73
CA PRO A 6 -5.71 5.39 16.47
C PRO A 6 -5.00 4.17 15.86
N PHE A 7 -4.19 4.39 14.83
CA PHE A 7 -3.36 3.34 14.25
C PHE A 7 -1.98 3.35 14.91
N LEU A 8 -1.67 2.30 15.67
CA LEU A 8 -0.46 2.22 16.47
C LEU A 8 0.67 1.50 15.74
N THR A 9 1.87 2.06 15.79
CA THR A 9 3.12 1.42 15.40
C THR A 9 4.15 1.62 16.51
N HIS A 10 5.30 0.95 16.43
CA HIS A 10 6.40 1.21 17.37
C HIS A 10 6.98 2.64 17.24
N LEU A 11 6.70 3.34 16.13
CA LEU A 11 7.14 4.72 15.87
C LEU A 11 6.15 5.80 16.34
N GLY A 12 4.93 5.40 16.72
CA GLY A 12 3.91 6.32 17.21
C GLY A 12 2.50 5.95 16.79
N ALA A 13 1.56 6.87 17.03
CA ALA A 13 0.15 6.73 16.70
C ALA A 13 -0.26 7.70 15.58
N VAL A 14 -1.06 7.23 14.64
CA VAL A 14 -1.74 8.07 13.64
C VAL A 14 -3.20 8.20 14.05
N GLU A 15 -3.62 9.40 14.42
CA GLU A 15 -5.00 9.72 14.85
C GLU A 15 -5.76 10.51 13.77
N VAL A 16 -5.03 11.30 12.99
CA VAL A 16 -5.57 12.12 11.90
C VAL A 16 -4.76 11.85 10.63
N ARG A 17 -5.46 11.71 9.52
CA ARG A 17 -4.86 11.52 8.21
C ARG A 17 -5.10 12.75 7.33
N GLU A 18 -4.01 13.34 6.85
CA GLU A 18 -4.00 14.31 5.76
C GLU A 18 -3.56 13.59 4.48
N GLY A 19 -4.00 14.06 3.33
CA GLY A 19 -3.61 13.55 2.02
C GLY A 19 -3.83 14.60 0.95
N ILE A 20 -3.28 14.37 -0.23
CA ILE A 20 -3.44 15.24 -1.40
C ILE A 20 -4.36 14.53 -2.39
N ILE A 21 -5.47 15.17 -2.76
CA ILE A 21 -6.34 14.68 -3.83
C ILE A 21 -6.04 15.45 -5.10
N ILE A 22 -5.70 14.73 -6.15
CA ILE A 22 -5.50 15.26 -7.50
C ILE A 22 -6.75 15.00 -8.31
N LYS A 23 -7.26 16.06 -8.94
CA LYS A 23 -8.33 15.97 -9.96
C LYS A 23 -7.77 16.53 -11.27
N ILE A 24 -7.73 15.72 -12.31
CA ILE A 24 -7.32 16.13 -13.66
C ILE A 24 -8.54 16.09 -14.55
N ASN A 25 -8.82 17.19 -15.25
CA ASN A 25 -9.91 17.28 -16.21
C ASN A 25 -9.33 17.36 -17.63
N ASN A 26 -9.94 16.65 -18.58
CA ASN A 26 -9.69 16.86 -20.00
C ASN A 26 -10.64 17.92 -20.59
N SER A 27 -10.45 18.25 -21.87
CA SER A 27 -11.31 19.20 -22.60
C SER A 27 -12.76 18.73 -22.74
N ASP A 28 -13.03 17.44 -22.66
CA ASP A 28 -14.34 16.86 -22.82
C ASP A 28 -15.11 16.77 -21.49
N GLY A 29 -14.54 17.29 -20.39
CA GLY A 29 -15.15 17.33 -19.07
C GLY A 29 -15.00 16.02 -18.28
N VAL A 30 -14.24 15.04 -18.77
CA VAL A 30 -13.95 13.81 -18.02
C VAL A 30 -12.91 14.11 -16.94
N SER A 31 -13.14 13.60 -15.73
CA SER A 31 -12.25 13.80 -14.58
C SER A 31 -11.60 12.50 -14.14
N GLY A 32 -10.27 12.53 -13.98
CA GLY A 32 -9.49 11.47 -13.33
C GLY A 32 -9.03 11.90 -11.93
N PHE A 33 -8.96 10.95 -11.01
CA PHE A 33 -8.63 11.19 -9.62
C PHE A 33 -7.43 10.35 -9.18
N GLY A 34 -6.53 10.98 -8.40
CA GLY A 34 -5.39 10.35 -7.75
C GLY A 34 -5.25 10.82 -6.32
N GLU A 35 -4.45 10.12 -5.55
CA GLU A 35 -4.24 10.42 -4.13
C GLU A 35 -2.76 10.34 -3.77
N GLY A 36 -2.24 11.43 -3.20
CA GLY A 36 -0.91 11.47 -2.58
C GLY A 36 -0.98 10.98 -1.16
N VAL A 37 -0.34 9.86 -0.89
CA VAL A 37 -0.47 9.11 0.37
C VAL A 37 0.66 9.35 1.37
N ALA A 38 1.48 10.39 1.19
CA ALA A 38 2.47 10.81 2.17
C ALA A 38 1.79 11.17 3.51
N PHE A 39 2.48 10.93 4.62
CA PHE A 39 1.99 11.36 5.94
C PHE A 39 2.31 12.83 6.21
N SER A 40 1.73 13.40 7.24
CA SER A 40 2.03 14.78 7.67
C SER A 40 3.44 14.93 8.22
N THR A 41 4.03 13.85 8.72
CA THR A 41 5.39 13.76 9.26
C THR A 41 6.19 12.64 8.61
N PRO A 42 7.53 12.74 8.50
CA PRO A 42 8.36 11.81 7.75
C PRO A 42 8.76 10.55 8.56
N TRP A 43 7.80 9.88 9.19
CA TRP A 43 8.07 8.70 9.99
C TRP A 43 8.13 7.41 9.18
N TYR A 44 7.43 7.35 8.04
CA TYR A 44 7.37 6.17 7.17
C TYR A 44 8.36 6.26 6.00
N THR A 45 8.35 7.41 5.30
CA THR A 45 9.34 7.77 4.29
C THR A 45 9.78 9.22 4.52
N GLU A 46 10.77 9.69 3.75
CA GLU A 46 11.23 11.08 3.74
C GLU A 46 10.17 12.09 3.25
N GLU A 47 9.16 11.61 2.51
CA GLU A 47 8.10 12.47 1.97
C GLU A 47 7.04 12.80 3.03
N THR A 48 6.55 14.02 2.98
CA THR A 48 5.41 14.50 3.75
C THR A 48 4.36 15.10 2.81
N VAL A 49 3.14 15.34 3.31
CA VAL A 49 2.10 16.06 2.55
C VAL A 49 2.66 17.38 1.98
N LYS A 50 3.40 18.16 2.78
CA LYS A 50 3.96 19.46 2.35
C LYS A 50 5.05 19.30 1.29
N THR A 51 5.99 18.36 1.46
CA THR A 51 7.04 18.14 0.46
C THR A 51 6.46 17.58 -0.83
N SER A 52 5.49 16.67 -0.75
CA SER A 52 4.80 16.14 -1.92
C SER A 52 4.04 17.24 -2.66
N LEU A 53 3.34 18.14 -1.95
CA LEU A 53 2.65 19.27 -2.57
C LEU A 53 3.62 20.18 -3.33
N HIS A 54 4.74 20.57 -2.70
CA HIS A 54 5.79 21.35 -3.34
C HIS A 54 6.33 20.66 -4.61
N MET A 55 6.61 19.36 -4.52
CA MET A 55 7.09 18.61 -5.69
C MET A 55 6.06 18.54 -6.82
N ILE A 56 4.80 18.38 -6.48
CA ILE A 56 3.69 18.37 -7.45
C ILE A 56 3.60 19.71 -8.17
N THR A 57 3.49 20.81 -7.41
CA THR A 57 3.21 22.14 -7.97
C THR A 57 4.39 22.74 -8.72
N ASP A 58 5.60 22.65 -8.17
CA ASP A 58 6.75 23.41 -8.67
C ASP A 58 7.59 22.59 -9.68
N PHE A 59 7.46 21.26 -9.71
CA PHE A 59 8.28 20.39 -10.57
C PHE A 59 7.48 19.46 -11.48
N LEU A 60 6.56 18.66 -10.92
CA LEU A 60 5.92 17.60 -11.70
C LEU A 60 4.84 18.13 -12.66
N ILE A 61 4.00 19.06 -12.22
CA ILE A 61 3.01 19.72 -13.10
C ILE A 61 3.69 20.50 -14.23
N PRO A 62 4.72 21.33 -13.98
CA PRO A 62 5.46 21.97 -15.07
C PRO A 62 6.11 21.03 -16.10
N LEU A 63 6.51 19.81 -15.66
CA LEU A 63 6.98 18.79 -16.59
C LEU A 63 5.86 18.28 -17.51
N LEU A 64 4.67 18.02 -16.96
CA LEU A 64 3.49 17.61 -17.72
C LEU A 64 3.04 18.71 -18.70
N GLN A 65 3.04 19.97 -18.26
CA GLN A 65 2.68 21.12 -19.12
C GLN A 65 3.58 21.24 -20.36
N LYS A 66 4.88 20.99 -20.19
CA LYS A 66 5.87 21.06 -21.30
C LYS A 66 5.88 19.82 -22.18
N ASN A 67 5.39 18.70 -21.69
CA ASN A 67 5.46 17.42 -22.38
C ASN A 67 4.11 16.70 -22.27
N PRO A 68 3.16 17.00 -23.13
CA PRO A 68 1.87 16.29 -23.17
C PRO A 68 2.09 14.78 -23.30
N VAL A 69 1.29 14.00 -22.60
CA VAL A 69 1.34 12.54 -22.60
C VAL A 69 0.05 11.96 -23.16
N ASP A 70 0.17 11.06 -24.12
CA ASP A 70 -0.98 10.38 -24.74
C ASP A 70 -1.40 9.12 -23.93
N HIS A 71 -0.45 8.57 -23.17
CA HIS A 71 -0.70 7.37 -22.37
C HIS A 71 0.00 7.47 -21.01
N PRO A 72 -0.65 7.10 -19.89
CA PRO A 72 -0.07 7.20 -18.54
C PRO A 72 1.27 6.46 -18.37
N ARG A 73 1.56 5.42 -19.17
CA ARG A 73 2.87 4.73 -19.17
C ARG A 73 4.06 5.64 -19.44
N GLN A 74 3.86 6.76 -20.14
CA GLN A 74 4.92 7.71 -20.45
C GLN A 74 5.33 8.55 -19.23
N VAL A 75 4.45 8.67 -18.23
CA VAL A 75 4.63 9.53 -17.06
C VAL A 75 5.84 9.11 -16.24
N SER A 76 6.06 7.82 -16.03
CA SER A 76 7.21 7.33 -15.24
C SER A 76 8.54 7.75 -15.87
N GLN A 77 8.66 7.69 -17.20
CA GLN A 77 9.85 8.15 -17.92
C GLN A 77 9.98 9.67 -17.84
N LEU A 78 8.90 10.41 -18.01
CA LEU A 78 8.89 11.87 -17.89
C LEU A 78 9.36 12.32 -16.51
N PHE A 79 8.89 11.66 -15.45
CA PHE A 79 9.25 11.98 -14.07
C PHE A 79 10.61 11.40 -13.63
N SER A 80 11.33 10.67 -14.49
CA SER A 80 12.62 10.06 -14.12
C SER A 80 13.72 11.07 -13.80
N SER A 81 13.62 12.29 -14.33
CA SER A 81 14.53 13.41 -14.02
C SER A 81 14.39 13.90 -12.57
N VAL A 82 13.25 13.66 -11.92
CA VAL A 82 13.02 13.97 -10.51
C VAL A 82 13.40 12.74 -9.69
N ARG A 83 14.40 12.87 -8.81
CA ARG A 83 14.85 11.77 -7.96
C ARG A 83 13.90 11.58 -6.78
N ARG A 84 13.62 10.32 -6.37
CA ARG A 84 12.74 10.01 -5.25
C ARG A 84 11.38 10.70 -5.41
N ASN A 85 10.78 11.21 -4.34
CA ASN A 85 9.48 11.89 -4.35
C ASN A 85 8.38 11.02 -5.01
N ASN A 86 8.39 9.76 -4.65
CA ASN A 86 7.56 8.74 -5.28
C ASN A 86 6.07 8.94 -4.99
N MET A 87 5.72 9.38 -3.77
CA MET A 87 4.31 9.61 -3.41
C MET A 87 3.72 10.80 -4.15
N ALA A 88 4.53 11.84 -4.38
CA ALA A 88 4.14 12.96 -5.23
C ALA A 88 3.92 12.55 -6.69
N LYS A 89 4.82 11.72 -7.23
CA LYS A 89 4.69 11.16 -8.60
C LYS A 89 3.45 10.28 -8.72
N ALA A 90 3.26 9.38 -7.76
CA ALA A 90 2.11 8.46 -7.73
C ALA A 90 0.78 9.21 -7.73
N ALA A 91 0.68 10.32 -6.99
CA ALA A 91 -0.54 11.12 -6.94
C ALA A 91 -1.01 11.59 -8.33
N LEU A 92 -0.07 12.11 -9.14
CA LEU A 92 -0.37 12.56 -10.50
C LEU A 92 -0.55 11.40 -11.47
N GLU A 93 0.32 10.41 -11.40
CA GLU A 93 0.31 9.26 -12.32
C GLU A 93 -0.97 8.44 -12.17
N THR A 94 -1.44 8.22 -10.96
CA THR A 94 -2.70 7.49 -10.70
C THR A 94 -3.92 8.27 -11.18
N ALA A 95 -3.93 9.61 -11.06
CA ALA A 95 -4.98 10.46 -11.62
C ALA A 95 -5.05 10.36 -13.15
N LEU A 96 -3.89 10.32 -13.81
CA LEU A 96 -3.81 10.14 -15.26
C LEU A 96 -4.27 8.75 -15.71
N TRP A 97 -3.98 7.70 -14.94
CA TRP A 97 -4.50 6.36 -15.20
C TRP A 97 -6.02 6.28 -15.07
N ASP A 98 -6.60 6.92 -14.06
CA ASP A 98 -8.05 6.99 -13.89
C ASP A 98 -8.71 7.74 -15.05
N LEU A 99 -8.16 8.90 -15.41
CA LEU A 99 -8.61 9.70 -16.55
C LEU A 99 -8.56 8.89 -17.86
N TYR A 100 -7.40 8.29 -18.16
CA TYR A 100 -7.20 7.48 -19.35
C TYR A 100 -8.22 6.34 -19.45
N SER A 101 -8.42 5.62 -18.34
CA SER A 101 -9.35 4.49 -18.31
C SER A 101 -10.80 4.94 -18.51
N LYS A 102 -11.21 6.09 -17.95
CA LYS A 102 -12.52 6.71 -18.17
C LYS A 102 -12.71 7.15 -19.61
N CYS A 103 -11.74 7.82 -20.23
CA CYS A 103 -11.77 8.24 -21.63
C CYS A 103 -11.93 7.03 -22.58
N HIS A 104 -11.40 5.86 -22.20
CA HIS A 104 -11.53 4.63 -22.98
C HIS A 104 -12.72 3.75 -22.54
N SER A 105 -13.60 4.25 -21.67
CA SER A 105 -14.75 3.52 -21.13
C SER A 105 -14.39 2.14 -20.58
N GLN A 106 -13.22 2.00 -19.93
CA GLN A 106 -12.73 0.76 -19.36
C GLN A 106 -12.50 0.88 -17.85
N PRO A 107 -12.76 -0.18 -17.07
CA PRO A 107 -12.28 -0.25 -15.69
C PRO A 107 -10.76 -0.16 -15.63
N LEU A 108 -10.22 0.54 -14.63
CA LEU A 108 -8.78 0.65 -14.44
C LEU A 108 -8.11 -0.72 -14.30
N SER A 109 -8.75 -1.67 -13.63
CA SER A 109 -8.27 -3.05 -13.53
C SER A 109 -7.99 -3.68 -14.91
N LYS A 110 -8.88 -3.45 -15.90
CA LYS A 110 -8.69 -3.94 -17.27
C LYS A 110 -7.59 -3.19 -18.01
N SER A 111 -7.48 -1.87 -17.83
CA SER A 111 -6.39 -1.06 -18.39
C SER A 111 -5.00 -1.53 -17.91
N LEU A 112 -4.93 -2.05 -16.68
CA LEU A 112 -3.71 -2.63 -16.10
C LEU A 112 -3.46 -4.10 -16.51
N GLY A 113 -4.48 -4.81 -17.02
CA GLY A 113 -4.40 -6.24 -17.35
C GLY A 113 -4.90 -7.17 -16.23
N GLY A 114 -5.73 -6.64 -15.33
CA GLY A 114 -6.36 -7.40 -14.26
C GLY A 114 -7.31 -8.49 -14.78
N ILE A 115 -7.27 -9.65 -14.12
CA ILE A 115 -8.05 -10.82 -14.47
C ILE A 115 -9.07 -11.22 -13.40
N TYR A 116 -8.81 -10.86 -12.14
CA TYR A 116 -9.68 -11.21 -11.03
C TYR A 116 -10.88 -10.27 -10.94
N SER A 117 -12.04 -10.82 -10.59
CA SER A 117 -13.27 -10.07 -10.31
C SER A 117 -13.45 -9.70 -8.84
N ALA A 118 -12.62 -10.28 -7.98
CA ALA A 118 -12.52 -9.96 -6.56
C ALA A 118 -11.07 -10.17 -6.11
N VAL A 119 -10.64 -9.39 -5.11
CA VAL A 119 -9.31 -9.48 -4.52
C VAL A 119 -9.43 -9.88 -3.05
N ALA A 120 -8.55 -10.77 -2.61
CA ALA A 120 -8.53 -11.20 -1.21
C ALA A 120 -8.05 -10.07 -0.30
N ALA A 121 -8.71 -9.89 0.84
CA ALA A 121 -8.44 -8.87 1.82
C ALA A 121 -7.73 -9.46 3.05
N GLY A 122 -6.69 -8.78 3.50
CA GLY A 122 -6.06 -8.99 4.79
C GLY A 122 -6.29 -7.78 5.69
N VAL A 123 -6.02 -7.94 6.97
CA VAL A 123 -6.21 -6.87 7.95
C VAL A 123 -5.04 -6.80 8.92
N VAL A 124 -4.81 -5.60 9.46
CA VAL A 124 -3.73 -5.30 10.39
C VAL A 124 -4.28 -5.19 11.81
N VAL A 125 -3.69 -5.94 12.73
CA VAL A 125 -3.82 -5.79 14.18
C VAL A 125 -2.65 -4.94 14.66
N ALA A 126 -2.96 -3.72 15.11
CA ALA A 126 -1.98 -2.75 15.56
C ALA A 126 -2.33 -2.34 16.99
N THR A 127 -1.75 -3.03 17.96
CA THR A 127 -1.99 -2.82 19.39
C THR A 127 -0.76 -3.21 20.20
N ASP A 128 -0.61 -2.64 21.36
CA ASP A 128 0.43 -2.93 22.35
C ASP A 128 0.01 -3.98 23.41
N SER A 129 -1.20 -4.50 23.29
CA SER A 129 -1.80 -5.42 24.25
C SER A 129 -2.20 -6.73 23.60
N THR A 130 -1.68 -7.84 24.10
CA THR A 130 -2.04 -9.21 23.66
C THR A 130 -3.55 -9.48 23.78
N THR A 131 -4.19 -9.04 24.84
CA THR A 131 -5.64 -9.19 25.04
C THR A 131 -6.42 -8.45 23.94
N ASN A 132 -6.02 -7.22 23.62
CA ASN A 132 -6.64 -6.46 22.54
C ASN A 132 -6.37 -7.09 21.18
N ALA A 133 -5.16 -7.64 20.96
CA ALA A 133 -4.82 -8.34 19.72
C ALA A 133 -5.76 -9.54 19.50
N LEU A 134 -5.95 -10.39 20.49
CA LEU A 134 -6.85 -11.55 20.41
C LEU A 134 -8.29 -11.11 20.13
N ARG A 135 -8.78 -10.08 20.80
CA ARG A 135 -10.14 -9.54 20.56
C ARG A 135 -10.31 -9.00 19.14
N GLN A 136 -9.30 -8.27 18.61
CA GLN A 136 -9.34 -7.76 17.24
C GLN A 136 -9.29 -8.92 16.23
N ILE A 137 -8.47 -9.95 16.49
CA ILE A 137 -8.39 -11.15 15.64
C ILE A 137 -9.76 -11.83 15.56
N ASP A 138 -10.42 -12.06 16.70
CA ASP A 138 -11.77 -12.65 16.74
C ASP A 138 -12.76 -11.86 15.88
N GLN A 139 -12.77 -10.53 16.04
CA GLN A 139 -13.64 -9.65 15.26
C GLN A 139 -13.36 -9.79 13.75
N TYR A 140 -12.09 -9.73 13.33
CA TYR A 140 -11.73 -9.79 11.92
C TYR A 140 -12.00 -11.16 11.30
N LEU A 141 -11.86 -12.24 12.07
CA LEU A 141 -12.25 -13.57 11.61
C LEU A 141 -13.78 -13.67 11.40
N GLN A 142 -14.58 -13.05 12.25
CA GLN A 142 -16.03 -12.96 12.07
C GLN A 142 -16.41 -12.11 10.83
N GLU A 143 -15.61 -11.08 10.49
CA GLU A 143 -15.77 -10.29 9.28
C GLU A 143 -15.28 -11.03 8.02
N GLY A 144 -14.67 -12.21 8.18
CA GLY A 144 -14.25 -13.10 7.09
C GLY A 144 -12.82 -12.86 6.57
N TYR A 145 -12.01 -12.05 7.24
CA TYR A 145 -10.59 -11.89 6.87
C TYR A 145 -9.83 -13.20 7.06
N GLN A 146 -9.02 -13.57 6.05
CA GLN A 146 -8.29 -14.84 6.03
C GLN A 146 -6.81 -14.70 6.38
N ARG A 147 -6.24 -13.52 6.29
CA ARG A 147 -4.86 -13.22 6.64
C ARG A 147 -4.83 -12.09 7.66
N ILE A 148 -4.18 -12.34 8.77
CA ILE A 148 -4.00 -11.38 9.86
C ILE A 148 -2.53 -10.94 9.89
N LYS A 149 -2.30 -9.63 9.85
CA LYS A 149 -0.99 -9.02 10.05
C LYS A 149 -0.90 -8.46 11.47
N VAL A 150 0.12 -8.85 12.22
CA VAL A 150 0.37 -8.34 13.58
C VAL A 150 1.65 -7.50 13.61
N LYS A 151 1.61 -6.36 14.28
CA LYS A 151 2.80 -5.55 14.49
C LYS A 151 3.66 -6.16 15.59
N ILE A 152 4.95 -6.31 15.33
CA ILE A 152 5.93 -6.85 16.28
C ILE A 152 7.10 -5.87 16.50
N SER A 153 7.77 -6.03 17.62
CA SER A 153 9.03 -5.36 17.93
C SER A 153 9.78 -6.19 18.98
N PRO A 154 11.06 -5.92 19.27
CA PRO A 154 11.79 -6.63 20.33
C PRO A 154 11.11 -6.62 21.71
N LYS A 155 10.20 -5.69 21.96
CA LYS A 155 9.43 -5.62 23.22
C LYS A 155 8.19 -6.49 23.21
N LEU A 156 7.61 -6.75 22.03
CA LEU A 156 6.34 -7.44 21.88
C LEU A 156 6.34 -8.30 20.61
N ASP A 157 7.05 -9.38 20.61
CA ASP A 157 7.12 -10.35 19.51
C ASP A 157 6.77 -11.76 20.01
N TYR A 158 7.73 -12.43 20.67
CA TYR A 158 7.59 -13.81 21.09
C TYR A 158 6.36 -14.04 21.97
N SER A 159 6.14 -13.20 22.98
CA SER A 159 4.99 -13.33 23.88
C SER A 159 3.64 -13.15 23.16
N LEU A 160 3.55 -12.18 22.25
CA LEU A 160 2.34 -11.95 21.46
C LEU A 160 2.07 -13.13 20.50
N LEU A 161 3.08 -13.56 19.76
CA LEU A 161 2.96 -14.65 18.79
C LEU A 161 2.65 -15.98 19.46
N SER A 162 3.28 -16.26 20.61
CA SER A 162 3.00 -17.45 21.45
C SER A 162 1.53 -17.51 21.88
N GLU A 163 0.98 -16.41 22.40
CA GLU A 163 -0.41 -16.36 22.81
C GLU A 163 -1.37 -16.48 21.63
N ILE A 164 -1.06 -15.84 20.50
CA ILE A 164 -1.88 -15.98 19.30
C ILE A 164 -1.88 -17.44 18.83
N ARG A 165 -0.71 -18.10 18.77
CA ARG A 165 -0.62 -19.51 18.36
C ARG A 165 -1.29 -20.47 19.33
N ARG A 166 -1.27 -20.16 20.63
CA ARG A 166 -2.00 -20.95 21.62
C ARG A 166 -3.51 -20.95 21.39
N VAL A 167 -4.07 -19.80 20.96
CA VAL A 167 -5.51 -19.65 20.70
C VAL A 167 -5.88 -20.06 19.27
N TYR A 168 -5.03 -19.74 18.30
CA TYR A 168 -5.25 -19.97 16.86
C TYR A 168 -4.07 -20.73 16.25
N PRO A 169 -3.94 -22.03 16.43
CA PRO A 169 -2.79 -22.82 15.97
C PRO A 169 -2.51 -22.71 14.46
N ASP A 170 -3.58 -22.71 13.66
CA ASP A 170 -3.50 -22.80 12.18
C ASP A 170 -3.80 -21.49 11.45
N LEU A 171 -4.00 -20.39 12.19
CA LEU A 171 -4.34 -19.10 11.57
C LEU A 171 -3.19 -18.60 10.69
N ALA A 172 -3.52 -18.14 9.47
CA ALA A 172 -2.56 -17.50 8.58
C ALA A 172 -2.15 -16.12 9.15
N ILE A 173 -0.97 -16.06 9.78
CA ILE A 173 -0.42 -14.88 10.44
C ILE A 173 0.85 -14.44 9.73
N MET A 174 0.98 -13.15 9.50
CA MET A 174 2.25 -12.50 9.17
C MET A 174 2.62 -11.51 10.28
N ALA A 175 3.91 -11.38 10.53
CA ALA A 175 4.46 -10.43 11.49
C ALA A 175 5.07 -9.25 10.73
N ASP A 176 4.77 -8.01 11.15
CA ASP A 176 5.32 -6.79 10.54
C ASP A 176 6.13 -6.04 11.58
N ALA A 177 7.42 -5.93 11.30
CA ALA A 177 8.40 -5.35 12.20
C ALA A 177 8.63 -3.84 11.97
N ASN A 178 8.27 -3.31 10.81
CA ASN A 178 8.55 -1.91 10.42
C ASN A 178 9.98 -1.47 10.80
N SER A 179 10.97 -2.30 10.47
CA SER A 179 12.41 -2.04 10.74
C SER A 179 12.81 -1.96 12.22
N ALA A 180 12.10 -2.68 13.09
CA ALA A 180 12.34 -2.61 14.53
C ALA A 180 13.58 -3.41 15.02
N TYR A 181 14.22 -4.20 14.16
CA TYR A 181 15.36 -5.06 14.49
C TYR A 181 16.61 -4.64 13.74
N THR A 182 17.73 -5.19 14.19
CA THR A 182 19.04 -5.12 13.55
C THR A 182 19.57 -6.53 13.30
N LEU A 183 20.65 -6.67 12.53
CA LEU A 183 21.28 -7.97 12.32
C LEU A 183 21.82 -8.61 13.64
N ALA A 184 22.05 -7.79 14.67
CA ALA A 184 22.42 -8.30 15.99
C ALA A 184 21.27 -9.07 16.69
N ASP A 185 20.03 -8.87 16.25
CA ASP A 185 18.85 -9.56 16.75
C ASP A 185 18.57 -10.89 16.02
N MET A 186 19.50 -11.38 15.20
CA MET A 186 19.34 -12.58 14.35
C MET A 186 18.82 -13.79 15.13
N ASP A 187 19.42 -14.13 16.26
CA ASP A 187 19.00 -15.28 17.08
C ASP A 187 17.56 -15.12 17.59
N ARG A 188 17.16 -13.90 17.92
CA ARG A 188 15.78 -13.56 18.32
C ARG A 188 14.80 -13.75 17.16
N ILE A 189 15.14 -13.22 15.98
CA ILE A 189 14.28 -13.37 14.80
C ILE A 189 14.19 -14.84 14.39
N LYS A 190 15.29 -15.59 14.47
CA LYS A 190 15.33 -17.04 14.20
C LYS A 190 14.42 -17.84 15.15
N ALA A 191 14.33 -17.44 16.41
CA ALA A 191 13.40 -18.08 17.34
C ALA A 191 11.91 -17.93 16.93
N LEU A 192 11.56 -16.90 16.12
CA LEU A 192 10.20 -16.73 15.62
C LEU A 192 9.80 -17.76 14.57
N ASP A 193 10.74 -18.53 14.00
CA ASP A 193 10.46 -19.62 13.05
C ASP A 193 9.53 -20.68 13.64
N GLU A 194 9.52 -20.87 14.98
CA GLU A 194 8.65 -21.83 15.65
C GLU A 194 7.16 -21.51 15.50
N PHE A 195 6.83 -20.23 15.26
CA PHE A 195 5.43 -19.80 15.12
C PHE A 195 4.85 -20.06 13.74
N ASN A 196 5.59 -20.66 12.80
CA ASN A 196 5.12 -20.96 11.44
C ASN A 196 4.38 -19.77 10.80
N LEU A 197 5.04 -18.61 10.78
CA LEU A 197 4.50 -17.39 10.19
C LEU A 197 4.49 -17.50 8.66
N MET A 198 3.51 -16.90 8.01
CA MET A 198 3.51 -16.77 6.55
C MET A 198 4.75 -16.01 6.07
N MET A 199 5.13 -14.96 6.80
CA MET A 199 6.29 -14.11 6.54
C MET A 199 6.57 -13.18 7.71
N ILE A 200 7.81 -12.65 7.76
CA ILE A 200 8.19 -11.49 8.56
C ILE A 200 8.43 -10.31 7.60
N GLU A 201 7.65 -9.24 7.76
CA GLU A 201 7.73 -8.04 6.93
C GLU A 201 8.73 -7.06 7.52
N GLN A 202 9.66 -6.58 6.68
CA GLN A 202 10.66 -5.56 6.94
C GLN A 202 11.30 -5.65 8.33
N PRO A 203 12.01 -6.74 8.64
CA PRO A 203 12.63 -6.87 9.96
C PRO A 203 13.75 -5.85 10.21
N LEU A 204 14.61 -5.60 9.22
CA LEU A 204 15.78 -4.75 9.34
C LEU A 204 15.56 -3.34 8.75
N SER A 205 16.62 -2.54 8.66
CA SER A 205 16.56 -1.13 8.22
C SER A 205 15.78 -0.90 6.91
N VAL A 206 15.15 0.26 6.82
CA VAL A 206 14.30 0.69 5.68
C VAL A 206 15.04 0.75 4.34
N ASP A 207 16.37 0.95 4.35
CA ASP A 207 17.19 1.06 3.13
C ASP A 207 17.99 -0.21 2.85
N ASP A 208 17.86 -1.24 3.71
CA ASP A 208 18.70 -2.42 3.61
C ASP A 208 18.15 -3.47 2.64
N ILE A 209 19.05 -4.04 1.87
CA ILE A 209 18.84 -5.23 1.03
C ILE A 209 19.86 -6.32 1.40
N LEU A 210 21.07 -5.95 1.75
CA LEU A 210 22.18 -6.90 1.92
C LEU A 210 22.09 -7.67 3.24
N GLU A 211 21.80 -7.00 4.34
CA GLU A 211 21.66 -7.67 5.65
C GLU A 211 20.41 -8.55 5.67
N HIS A 212 19.33 -8.14 4.97
CA HIS A 212 18.17 -9.01 4.76
C HIS A 212 18.54 -10.30 4.03
N ALA A 213 19.48 -10.25 3.06
CA ALA A 213 19.96 -11.46 2.39
C ALA A 213 20.75 -12.39 3.32
N LEU A 214 21.50 -11.82 4.29
CA LEU A 214 22.16 -12.62 5.32
C LEU A 214 21.12 -13.25 6.26
N LEU A 215 20.17 -12.45 6.75
CA LEU A 215 19.12 -12.93 7.64
C LEU A 215 18.26 -14.03 6.98
N GLN A 216 17.85 -13.85 5.71
CA GLN A 216 17.00 -14.83 5.02
C GLN A 216 17.68 -16.21 4.85
N LYS A 217 19.02 -16.29 4.85
CA LYS A 217 19.76 -17.57 4.82
C LYS A 217 19.70 -18.30 6.15
N GLU A 218 19.50 -17.57 7.26
CA GLU A 218 19.53 -18.11 8.63
C GLU A 218 18.16 -18.49 9.17
N ILE A 219 17.07 -18.00 8.55
CA ILE A 219 15.69 -18.23 8.99
C ILE A 219 14.88 -18.97 7.93
N ASN A 220 13.94 -19.80 8.39
CA ASN A 220 13.03 -20.53 7.50
C ASN A 220 11.83 -19.66 7.06
N THR A 221 11.35 -18.81 7.97
CA THR A 221 10.24 -17.87 7.68
C THR A 221 10.60 -16.95 6.52
N PRO A 222 9.74 -16.83 5.49
CA PRO A 222 9.97 -15.92 4.39
C PRO A 222 10.08 -14.47 4.88
N ILE A 223 11.12 -13.75 4.45
CA ILE A 223 11.17 -12.29 4.59
C ILE A 223 10.32 -11.66 3.49
N CYS A 224 9.50 -10.70 3.86
CA CYS A 224 8.79 -9.80 2.95
C CYS A 224 9.42 -8.42 3.05
N LEU A 225 9.83 -7.82 1.93
CA LEU A 225 10.33 -6.44 1.93
C LEU A 225 9.21 -5.46 1.61
N ASP A 226 9.11 -4.41 2.42
CA ASP A 226 8.21 -3.27 2.33
C ASP A 226 9.00 -1.99 2.08
N GLU A 227 9.49 -1.34 3.11
CA GLU A 227 10.15 -0.03 3.07
C GLU A 227 11.40 -0.02 2.17
N SER A 228 12.13 -1.12 2.07
CA SER A 228 13.30 -1.27 1.21
C SER A 228 12.98 -1.26 -0.30
N ILE A 229 11.72 -1.42 -0.69
CA ILE A 229 11.31 -1.51 -2.09
C ILE A 229 10.69 -0.19 -2.57
N ASN A 230 11.51 0.71 -3.06
CA ASN A 230 11.11 2.02 -3.56
C ASN A 230 11.11 2.13 -5.10
N SER A 231 11.65 1.12 -5.77
CA SER A 231 11.75 1.07 -7.23
C SER A 231 11.80 -0.38 -7.75
N PHE A 232 11.65 -0.54 -9.05
CA PHE A 232 11.91 -1.81 -9.73
C PHE A 232 13.33 -2.32 -9.49
N ASP A 233 14.33 -1.43 -9.50
CA ASP A 233 15.71 -1.83 -9.28
C ASP A 233 15.95 -2.37 -7.87
N ASP A 234 15.26 -1.83 -6.85
CA ASP A 234 15.34 -2.36 -5.49
C ASP A 234 14.72 -3.76 -5.42
N ALA A 235 13.54 -3.96 -6.02
CA ALA A 235 12.88 -5.25 -6.10
C ALA A 235 13.76 -6.30 -6.82
N ARG A 236 14.32 -5.93 -7.98
CA ARG A 236 15.22 -6.79 -8.75
C ARG A 236 16.43 -7.19 -7.92
N LYS A 237 17.11 -6.23 -7.30
CA LYS A 237 18.29 -6.50 -6.45
C LYS A 237 17.93 -7.39 -5.26
N ALA A 238 16.83 -7.09 -4.57
CA ALA A 238 16.38 -7.88 -3.43
C ALA A 238 16.15 -9.35 -3.81
N ILE A 239 15.55 -9.61 -4.97
CA ILE A 239 15.33 -10.96 -5.48
C ILE A 239 16.66 -11.63 -5.89
N GLU A 240 17.50 -10.92 -6.64
CA GLU A 240 18.79 -11.44 -7.14
C GLU A 240 19.77 -11.77 -6.00
N PHE A 241 19.78 -11.00 -4.91
CA PHE A 241 20.59 -11.27 -3.72
C PHE A 241 19.95 -12.28 -2.76
N GLY A 242 18.68 -12.65 -2.96
CA GLY A 242 17.95 -13.54 -2.06
C GLY A 242 17.59 -12.89 -0.73
N SER A 243 17.38 -11.58 -0.72
CA SER A 243 17.06 -10.79 0.48
C SER A 243 15.64 -11.04 0.99
N CYS A 244 14.76 -11.52 0.12
CA CYS A 244 13.37 -11.80 0.45
C CYS A 244 12.80 -12.92 -0.41
N LYS A 245 11.69 -13.49 0.04
CA LYS A 245 10.88 -14.46 -0.71
C LYS A 245 9.51 -13.91 -1.07
N VAL A 246 9.17 -12.71 -0.59
CA VAL A 246 7.90 -12.01 -0.83
C VAL A 246 8.17 -10.52 -0.96
N ILE A 247 7.39 -9.82 -1.79
CA ILE A 247 7.45 -8.36 -1.89
C ILE A 247 6.07 -7.75 -1.63
N ASN A 248 6.05 -6.74 -0.75
CA ASN A 248 4.93 -5.84 -0.57
C ASN A 248 5.02 -4.68 -1.56
N ILE A 249 4.04 -4.57 -2.46
CA ILE A 249 3.96 -3.47 -3.43
C ILE A 249 2.99 -2.41 -2.92
N LYS A 250 3.49 -1.19 -2.68
CA LYS A 250 2.67 -0.02 -2.35
C LYS A 250 2.77 1.01 -3.46
N VAL A 251 1.66 1.28 -4.14
CA VAL A 251 1.60 2.17 -5.31
C VAL A 251 2.25 3.52 -5.04
N GLY A 252 1.94 4.15 -3.90
CA GLY A 252 2.52 5.44 -3.53
C GLY A 252 4.02 5.39 -3.33
N ARG A 253 4.51 4.38 -2.60
CA ARG A 253 5.94 4.24 -2.26
C ARG A 253 6.82 4.00 -3.48
N VAL A 254 6.33 3.25 -4.47
CA VAL A 254 7.12 2.93 -5.67
C VAL A 254 6.97 3.96 -6.80
N GLY A 255 6.09 4.95 -6.65
CA GLY A 255 5.98 6.06 -7.61
C GLY A 255 4.88 5.94 -8.65
N GLY A 256 3.89 5.06 -8.42
CA GLY A 256 2.70 4.92 -9.25
C GLY A 256 2.43 3.51 -9.76
N LEU A 257 1.36 3.37 -10.53
CA LEU A 257 0.89 2.09 -11.07
C LEU A 257 1.83 1.47 -12.11
N ASN A 258 2.53 2.30 -12.89
CA ASN A 258 3.51 1.79 -13.87
C ASN A 258 4.65 1.04 -13.20
N GLU A 259 5.25 1.65 -12.20
CA GLU A 259 6.36 1.04 -11.47
C GLU A 259 5.88 -0.15 -10.64
N ALA A 260 4.71 -0.02 -9.99
CA ALA A 260 4.08 -1.11 -9.26
C ALA A 260 3.82 -2.33 -10.18
N LYS A 261 3.29 -2.09 -11.38
CA LYS A 261 3.07 -3.15 -12.37
C LYS A 261 4.38 -3.76 -12.87
N ARG A 262 5.40 -2.95 -13.10
CA ARG A 262 6.72 -3.43 -13.53
C ARG A 262 7.36 -4.35 -12.49
N ILE A 263 7.26 -3.99 -11.21
CA ILE A 263 7.68 -4.84 -10.08
C ILE A 263 6.87 -6.14 -10.05
N HIS A 264 5.54 -6.03 -10.16
CA HIS A 264 4.64 -7.17 -10.21
C HIS A 264 5.02 -8.15 -11.34
N ASP A 265 5.16 -7.64 -12.57
CA ASP A 265 5.43 -8.47 -13.75
C ASP A 265 6.76 -9.24 -13.60
N TYR A 266 7.79 -8.58 -13.08
CA TYR A 266 9.08 -9.22 -12.79
C TYR A 266 8.97 -10.29 -11.69
N CYS A 267 8.29 -9.98 -10.58
CA CYS A 267 8.05 -10.95 -9.52
C CYS A 267 7.26 -12.17 -10.02
N TYR A 268 6.22 -11.91 -10.82
CA TYR A 268 5.40 -12.96 -11.42
C TYR A 268 6.23 -13.89 -12.34
N GLU A 269 7.08 -13.32 -13.20
CA GLU A 269 8.01 -14.08 -14.04
C GLU A 269 9.00 -14.92 -13.22
N LYS A 270 9.47 -14.39 -12.09
CA LYS A 270 10.40 -15.07 -11.19
C LYS A 270 9.73 -16.03 -10.19
N GLY A 271 8.40 -16.11 -10.18
CA GLY A 271 7.67 -16.93 -9.21
C GLY A 271 7.73 -16.41 -7.78
N ILE A 272 8.01 -15.12 -7.59
CA ILE A 272 8.03 -14.45 -6.28
C ILE A 272 6.63 -13.95 -5.94
N PRO A 273 6.00 -14.44 -4.86
CA PRO A 273 4.69 -13.95 -4.42
C PRO A 273 4.72 -12.45 -4.10
N VAL A 274 3.66 -11.75 -4.48
CA VAL A 274 3.48 -10.34 -4.14
C VAL A 274 2.10 -10.09 -3.52
N TRP A 275 1.99 -9.00 -2.78
CA TRP A 275 0.73 -8.50 -2.27
C TRP A 275 0.71 -6.97 -2.27
N CYS A 276 -0.49 -6.39 -2.25
CA CYS A 276 -0.69 -4.95 -2.28
C CYS A 276 -0.85 -4.41 -0.86
N GLY A 277 0.12 -3.60 -0.43
CA GLY A 277 0.09 -2.93 0.87
C GLY A 277 -0.75 -1.67 0.87
N GLY A 278 -1.18 -1.24 2.07
CA GLY A 278 -1.93 -0.02 2.31
C GLY A 278 -1.11 1.07 3.01
N MET A 279 -1.63 2.31 2.96
CA MET A 279 -0.99 3.52 3.52
C MET A 279 -1.93 4.29 4.46
N ILE A 280 -2.98 3.66 4.99
CA ILE A 280 -4.09 4.34 5.67
C ILE A 280 -4.68 5.40 4.72
N GLU A 281 -4.77 5.04 3.47
CA GLU A 281 -5.26 5.89 2.39
C GLU A 281 -6.77 6.07 2.44
N PHE A 282 -7.25 7.12 1.78
CA PHE A 282 -8.66 7.31 1.46
C PHE A 282 -9.12 6.35 0.35
N GLY A 283 -10.40 6.39 0.03
CA GLY A 283 -11.00 5.49 -0.93
C GLY A 283 -10.45 5.60 -2.35
N ILE A 284 -9.89 6.75 -2.76
CA ILE A 284 -9.33 6.94 -4.11
C ILE A 284 -8.10 6.03 -4.29
N SER A 285 -7.10 6.14 -3.42
CA SER A 285 -5.91 5.29 -3.52
C SER A 285 -6.26 3.82 -3.28
N ARG A 286 -7.22 3.53 -2.39
CA ARG A 286 -7.70 2.16 -2.18
C ARG A 286 -8.32 1.56 -3.44
N ALA A 287 -9.04 2.34 -4.23
CA ALA A 287 -9.59 1.89 -5.52
C ALA A 287 -8.48 1.57 -6.54
N HIS A 288 -7.39 2.35 -6.55
CA HIS A 288 -6.20 2.03 -7.35
C HIS A 288 -5.55 0.72 -6.87
N ASN A 289 -5.43 0.52 -5.57
CA ASN A 289 -4.87 -0.71 -4.97
C ASN A 289 -5.73 -1.94 -5.33
N ILE A 290 -7.06 -1.84 -5.29
CA ILE A 290 -7.96 -2.92 -5.73
C ILE A 290 -7.74 -3.25 -7.21
N SER A 291 -7.59 -2.22 -8.05
CA SER A 291 -7.36 -2.41 -9.48
C SER A 291 -6.01 -3.07 -9.75
N LEU A 292 -4.95 -2.68 -9.05
CA LEU A 292 -3.62 -3.31 -9.14
C LEU A 292 -3.66 -4.76 -8.64
N ALA A 293 -4.26 -5.01 -7.48
CA ALA A 293 -4.35 -6.34 -6.88
C ALA A 293 -5.19 -7.34 -7.71
N SER A 294 -5.89 -6.88 -8.74
CA SER A 294 -6.60 -7.76 -9.68
C SER A 294 -5.69 -8.45 -10.71
N LEU A 295 -4.39 -8.12 -10.75
CA LEU A 295 -3.40 -8.77 -11.60
C LEU A 295 -3.09 -10.20 -11.12
N PRO A 296 -2.67 -11.13 -12.03
CA PRO A 296 -2.56 -12.56 -11.71
C PRO A 296 -1.50 -12.91 -10.64
N GLY A 297 -0.48 -12.09 -10.46
CA GLY A 297 0.62 -12.34 -9.50
C GLY A 297 0.31 -11.98 -8.05
N PHE A 298 -0.79 -11.28 -7.78
CA PHE A 298 -1.20 -10.95 -6.40
C PHE A 298 -1.89 -12.16 -5.75
N SER A 299 -1.09 -13.05 -5.19
CA SER A 299 -1.55 -14.33 -4.63
C SER A 299 -1.76 -14.30 -3.11
N ILE A 300 -1.29 -13.25 -2.43
CA ILE A 300 -1.43 -13.08 -0.99
C ILE A 300 -2.47 -11.98 -0.72
N PRO A 301 -3.41 -12.16 0.25
CA PRO A 301 -4.38 -11.12 0.59
C PRO A 301 -3.70 -9.79 0.94
N GLY A 302 -4.11 -8.70 0.27
CA GLY A 302 -3.55 -7.37 0.47
C GLY A 302 -4.07 -6.64 1.71
N ASP A 303 -3.44 -5.53 2.09
CA ASP A 303 -3.96 -4.62 3.13
C ASP A 303 -5.08 -3.74 2.56
N ILE A 304 -6.09 -4.38 1.96
CA ILE A 304 -7.26 -3.75 1.34
C ILE A 304 -8.48 -4.00 2.25
N SER A 305 -8.59 -3.19 3.29
CA SER A 305 -9.69 -3.30 4.25
C SER A 305 -10.91 -2.46 3.83
N SER A 306 -12.05 -2.71 4.47
CA SER A 306 -13.25 -1.87 4.32
C SER A 306 -12.98 -0.41 4.69
N SER A 307 -13.64 0.56 4.04
CA SER A 307 -13.50 1.99 4.35
C SER A 307 -13.80 2.29 5.81
N ASN A 308 -14.82 1.66 6.38
CA ASN A 308 -15.23 1.84 7.78
C ASN A 308 -14.21 1.30 8.81
N ARG A 309 -13.11 0.67 8.38
CA ARG A 309 -11.98 0.33 9.24
C ARG A 309 -11.28 1.58 9.75
N PHE A 310 -11.22 2.63 8.94
CA PHE A 310 -10.52 3.87 9.24
C PHE A 310 -11.43 5.08 9.36
N TRP A 311 -12.53 5.14 8.58
CA TRP A 311 -13.35 6.32 8.40
C TRP A 311 -14.78 6.11 8.89
N GLU A 312 -15.38 7.14 9.50
CA GLU A 312 -16.83 7.18 9.70
C GLU A 312 -17.55 7.33 8.36
N GLU A 313 -17.01 8.13 7.46
CA GLU A 313 -17.47 8.32 6.10
C GLU A 313 -16.26 8.58 5.18
N ASP A 314 -16.14 7.80 4.11
CA ASP A 314 -15.07 7.96 3.12
C ASP A 314 -15.40 9.03 2.08
N ILE A 315 -14.39 9.47 1.32
CA ILE A 315 -14.53 10.45 0.23
C ILE A 315 -14.97 9.84 -1.11
N ILE A 316 -15.26 8.55 -1.14
CA ILE A 316 -15.81 7.85 -2.32
C ILE A 316 -17.17 7.24 -2.02
N THR A 317 -17.94 6.98 -3.08
CA THR A 317 -19.22 6.28 -3.00
C THR A 317 -19.39 5.28 -4.18
N PRO A 318 -19.88 4.05 -3.94
CA PRO A 318 -20.07 3.47 -2.61
C PRO A 318 -18.75 3.28 -1.87
N GLU A 319 -18.77 3.15 -0.56
CA GLU A 319 -17.57 2.82 0.21
C GLU A 319 -17.06 1.43 -0.11
N VAL A 320 -15.74 1.22 0.00
CA VAL A 320 -15.14 -0.11 -0.10
C VAL A 320 -15.63 -0.99 1.05
N LYS A 321 -16.11 -2.18 0.72
CA LYS A 321 -16.57 -3.18 1.68
C LYS A 321 -15.91 -4.53 1.44
N VAL A 322 -15.38 -5.10 2.49
CA VAL A 322 -14.93 -6.50 2.52
C VAL A 322 -16.16 -7.38 2.76
N GLN A 323 -16.33 -8.38 1.92
CA GLN A 323 -17.39 -9.37 2.06
C GLN A 323 -16.75 -10.77 1.93
N ASN A 324 -16.93 -11.59 2.96
CA ASN A 324 -16.33 -12.94 3.01
C ASN A 324 -14.82 -12.93 2.70
N GLY A 325 -14.08 -12.00 3.29
CA GLY A 325 -12.64 -11.88 3.13
C GLY A 325 -12.16 -11.36 1.76
N SER A 326 -13.04 -10.77 0.96
CA SER A 326 -12.71 -10.27 -0.38
C SER A 326 -13.37 -8.92 -0.67
N VAL A 327 -12.78 -8.17 -1.59
CA VAL A 327 -13.32 -6.93 -2.14
C VAL A 327 -13.60 -7.14 -3.62
N ALA A 328 -14.81 -6.79 -4.07
CA ALA A 328 -15.16 -6.85 -5.49
C ALA A 328 -14.33 -5.83 -6.30
N VAL A 329 -13.78 -6.27 -7.43
CA VAL A 329 -13.10 -5.37 -8.36
C VAL A 329 -14.15 -4.58 -9.14
N PRO A 330 -14.07 -3.23 -9.16
CA PRO A 330 -15.04 -2.40 -9.85
C PRO A 330 -15.11 -2.69 -11.36
N LYS A 331 -16.31 -2.61 -11.92
CA LYS A 331 -16.56 -2.85 -13.35
C LYS A 331 -16.82 -1.56 -14.12
N SER A 332 -17.10 -0.45 -13.45
CA SER A 332 -17.30 0.86 -14.06
C SER A 332 -15.98 1.45 -14.56
N PRO A 333 -15.99 2.37 -15.54
CA PRO A 333 -14.79 3.00 -16.06
C PRO A 333 -13.93 3.69 -14.99
N GLY A 334 -12.63 3.73 -15.22
CA GLY A 334 -11.68 4.31 -14.27
C GLY A 334 -11.55 3.47 -13.01
N ILE A 335 -11.40 4.15 -11.87
CA ILE A 335 -11.34 3.52 -10.54
C ILE A 335 -12.67 2.85 -10.14
N GLY A 336 -13.76 3.16 -10.85
CA GLY A 336 -15.07 2.53 -10.68
C GLY A 336 -15.85 2.96 -9.45
N PHE A 337 -15.44 4.03 -8.80
CA PHE A 337 -16.12 4.71 -7.69
C PHE A 337 -16.39 6.16 -8.05
N GLU A 338 -17.46 6.71 -7.49
CA GLU A 338 -17.74 8.14 -7.58
C GLU A 338 -17.11 8.88 -6.39
N ILE A 339 -16.81 10.15 -6.56
CA ILE A 339 -16.35 10.99 -5.44
C ILE A 339 -17.56 11.46 -4.64
N ASN A 340 -17.50 11.29 -3.33
CA ASN A 340 -18.44 11.93 -2.41
C ASN A 340 -18.08 13.41 -2.28
N GLU A 341 -18.52 14.20 -3.23
CA GLU A 341 -18.17 15.63 -3.31
C GLU A 341 -18.58 16.40 -2.04
N LYS A 342 -19.69 16.04 -1.40
CA LYS A 342 -20.13 16.64 -0.14
C LYS A 342 -19.09 16.37 0.94
N ARG A 343 -18.72 15.10 1.12
CA ARG A 343 -17.73 14.72 2.14
C ARG A 343 -16.37 15.32 1.85
N LEU A 344 -15.94 15.34 0.59
CA LEU A 344 -14.69 15.95 0.19
C LEU A 344 -14.67 17.45 0.55
N GLN A 345 -15.75 18.19 0.31
CA GLN A 345 -15.83 19.61 0.67
C GLN A 345 -15.79 19.84 2.19
N GLU A 346 -16.41 18.97 2.99
CA GLU A 346 -16.40 19.07 4.46
C GLU A 346 -14.98 18.92 5.05
N VAL A 347 -14.13 18.10 4.42
CA VAL A 347 -12.78 17.82 4.93
C VAL A 347 -11.68 18.59 4.23
N LEU A 348 -12.04 19.37 3.21
CA LEU A 348 -11.10 20.15 2.41
C LEU A 348 -10.46 21.26 3.24
N GLN A 349 -9.11 21.27 3.31
CA GLN A 349 -8.34 22.30 4.02
C GLN A 349 -7.82 23.37 3.06
N TRP A 350 -7.51 22.98 1.82
CA TRP A 350 -6.92 23.87 0.83
C TRP A 350 -7.20 23.34 -0.59
N LYS A 351 -7.32 24.24 -1.55
CA LYS A 351 -7.53 23.91 -2.96
C LYS A 351 -6.78 24.91 -3.85
N GLU A 352 -6.11 24.39 -4.85
CA GLU A 352 -5.52 25.14 -5.94
C GLU A 352 -6.00 24.59 -7.28
N THR A 353 -6.12 25.45 -8.28
CA THR A 353 -6.47 25.06 -9.64
C THR A 353 -5.37 25.57 -10.58
N ILE A 354 -4.79 24.65 -11.33
CA ILE A 354 -3.75 24.93 -12.31
C ILE A 354 -4.31 24.59 -13.70
N VAL A 355 -4.22 25.55 -14.63
CA VAL A 355 -4.72 25.41 -16.00
C VAL A 355 -3.54 25.17 -16.95
N PHE A 356 -3.71 24.24 -17.88
CA PHE A 356 -2.73 23.90 -18.90
C PHE A 356 -3.04 24.61 -20.22
#